data_8dae30997f17dd3c12df465ca61a3c2b
#
_entry.id   8dae30997f17dd3c12df465ca61a3c2b
#
_cell.length_a   1.000
_cell.length_b   1.000
_cell.length_c   1.000
_cell.angle_alpha   90.00
_cell.angle_beta   90.00
_cell.angle_gamma   90.00
#
_symmetry.space_group_name_H-M   'P 1'
#
loop_
_entity.id
_entity.type
_entity.pdbx_description
1 polymer ?
#
loop_
_entity_poly.entity_id
_entity_poly.type
_entity_poly.pdbx_seq_one_letter_code
_entity_poly.pdbx_strand_id
1 'polypeptide(L)'
;MRFKIKKQKKFDFIHEGEGQPLVLLHGLMGGLSNFTSMVNFFSEKGFSVFVPVLPIYDLPVLNTNLTTIAKFVAKFIDEEIGKPVTIVGNSMGGHVGLILTTTRPDLVENLVLTGSSGLYERTFGDSFPRKGDKEYIKKKTEEVFFDPTIATDELVDEVFALVNDRMKGIKTVMLARSAIKHNMLNDLPNIKCPVCIIWGKQDNVTPPEVAIDMNKFIPNSDLYWIDECGHAAMMEKPEEFNEILHKWIENK
;
A
#
# COMPACT_ATOMS: atom_id res chain seq x y z
N MET A 1 18.40 -7.90 -4.97
CA MET A 1 18.63 -8.87 -3.86
C MET A 1 17.29 -9.47 -3.48
N ARG A 2 17.16 -10.79 -3.41
CA ARG A 2 15.88 -11.43 -3.08
C ARG A 2 15.81 -11.57 -1.56
N PHE A 3 14.97 -10.79 -0.89
CA PHE A 3 14.76 -10.88 0.55
C PHE A 3 14.22 -12.25 0.95
N LYS A 4 14.62 -12.71 2.13
CA LYS A 4 14.14 -13.98 2.68
C LYS A 4 12.85 -13.76 3.43
N ILE A 5 11.78 -14.45 3.04
CA ILE A 5 10.53 -14.46 3.80
C ILE A 5 10.76 -15.28 5.07
N LYS A 6 10.59 -14.64 6.23
CA LYS A 6 10.51 -15.30 7.53
C LYS A 6 9.14 -15.97 7.65
N LYS A 7 9.13 -17.28 7.82
CA LYS A 7 7.90 -18.05 8.04
C LYS A 7 7.71 -18.31 9.51
N GLN A 8 6.67 -17.74 10.08
CA GLN A 8 6.28 -17.96 11.46
C GLN A 8 4.90 -18.63 11.52
N LYS A 9 4.52 -19.18 12.69
CA LYS A 9 3.28 -19.97 12.84
C LYS A 9 2.00 -19.29 12.30
N LYS A 10 1.96 -17.94 12.31
CA LYS A 10 0.76 -17.16 11.97
C LYS A 10 1.01 -16.14 10.86
N PHE A 11 2.26 -15.74 10.66
CA PHE A 11 2.61 -14.65 9.76
C PHE A 11 3.84 -14.99 8.93
N ASP A 12 3.74 -14.73 7.64
CA ASP A 12 4.88 -14.71 6.74
C ASP A 12 5.23 -13.24 6.45
N PHE A 13 6.51 -12.85 6.54
CA PHE A 13 6.92 -11.46 6.34
C PHE A 13 8.40 -11.35 5.97
N ILE A 14 8.78 -10.24 5.33
CA ILE A 14 10.16 -9.80 5.23
C ILE A 14 10.46 -8.95 6.46
N HIS A 15 11.66 -9.11 7.02
CA HIS A 15 12.17 -8.25 8.08
C HIS A 15 13.67 -8.02 7.88
N GLU A 16 14.06 -6.75 7.75
CA GLU A 16 15.44 -6.31 7.59
C GLU A 16 15.71 -5.08 8.47
N GLY A 17 16.96 -4.95 8.92
CA GLY A 17 17.43 -3.84 9.75
C GLY A 17 16.99 -3.93 11.22
N GLU A 18 17.42 -2.92 11.99
CA GLU A 18 17.12 -2.75 13.42
C GLU A 18 16.80 -1.29 13.71
N GLY A 19 16.00 -1.02 14.75
CA GLY A 19 15.65 0.33 15.20
C GLY A 19 14.16 0.62 15.22
N GLN A 20 13.75 1.78 14.69
CA GLN A 20 12.35 2.17 14.67
C GLN A 20 11.55 1.30 13.68
N PRO A 21 10.38 0.77 14.07
CA PRO A 21 9.63 -0.15 13.21
C PRO A 21 8.90 0.59 12.09
N LEU A 22 9.12 0.12 10.87
CA LEU A 22 8.48 0.57 9.64
C LEU A 22 7.74 -0.60 9.01
N VAL A 23 6.42 -0.50 8.89
CA VAL A 23 5.56 -1.55 8.31
C VAL A 23 5.06 -1.11 6.94
N LEU A 24 5.39 -1.89 5.90
CA LEU A 24 5.07 -1.58 4.51
C LEU A 24 3.90 -2.43 4.03
N LEU A 25 2.82 -1.79 3.55
CA LEU A 25 1.59 -2.43 3.12
C LEU A 25 1.33 -2.19 1.63
N HIS A 26 1.37 -3.26 0.84
CA HIS A 26 1.19 -3.17 -0.62
C HIS A 26 -0.28 -3.00 -1.04
N GLY A 27 -0.47 -2.53 -2.27
CA GLY A 27 -1.76 -2.39 -2.91
C GLY A 27 -2.37 -3.71 -3.37
N LEU A 28 -3.59 -3.62 -3.90
CA LEU A 28 -4.26 -4.73 -4.57
C LEU A 28 -3.47 -5.12 -5.83
N MET A 29 -3.26 -6.41 -6.05
CA MET A 29 -2.38 -6.96 -7.09
C MET A 29 -0.88 -6.60 -6.94
N GLY A 30 -0.49 -5.85 -5.90
CA GLY A 30 0.91 -5.64 -5.57
C GLY A 30 1.51 -6.81 -4.78
N GLY A 31 2.81 -6.75 -4.58
CA GLY A 31 3.58 -7.77 -3.86
C GLY A 31 4.68 -7.17 -2.99
N LEU A 32 5.42 -8.06 -2.32
CA LEU A 32 6.53 -7.66 -1.45
C LEU A 32 7.66 -6.95 -2.22
N SER A 33 7.83 -7.28 -3.51
CA SER A 33 8.82 -6.70 -4.42
C SER A 33 8.63 -5.20 -4.65
N ASN A 34 7.41 -4.69 -4.48
CA ASN A 34 7.09 -3.27 -4.65
C ASN A 34 7.90 -2.37 -3.70
N PHE A 35 8.36 -2.92 -2.58
CA PHE A 35 9.09 -2.18 -1.55
C PHE A 35 10.59 -2.49 -1.50
N THR A 36 11.15 -3.15 -2.51
CA THR A 36 12.57 -3.57 -2.54
C THR A 36 13.53 -2.41 -2.24
N SER A 37 13.33 -1.25 -2.89
CA SER A 37 14.15 -0.06 -2.66
C SER A 37 14.00 0.48 -1.23
N MET A 38 12.77 0.55 -0.72
CA MET A 38 12.51 1.02 0.63
C MET A 38 13.14 0.12 1.69
N VAL A 39 13.01 -1.21 1.55
CA VAL A 39 13.62 -2.17 2.49
C VAL A 39 15.12 -1.97 2.56
N ASN A 40 15.81 -1.87 1.41
CA ASN A 40 17.25 -1.62 1.38
C ASN A 40 17.61 -0.29 2.03
N PHE A 41 16.95 0.79 1.62
CA PHE A 41 17.27 2.14 2.09
C PHE A 41 17.06 2.30 3.60
N PHE A 42 15.88 1.95 4.09
CA PHE A 42 15.53 2.19 5.50
C PHE A 42 16.22 1.22 6.47
N SER A 43 16.49 -0.03 6.05
CA SER A 43 17.25 -0.96 6.91
C SER A 43 18.69 -0.49 7.19
N GLU A 44 19.29 0.29 6.29
CA GLU A 44 20.60 0.90 6.46
C GLU A 44 20.57 2.23 7.24
N LYS A 45 19.39 2.80 7.44
CA LYS A 45 19.16 4.10 8.11
C LYS A 45 18.65 3.98 9.55
N GLY A 46 18.76 2.81 10.18
CA GLY A 46 18.36 2.62 11.57
C GLY A 46 16.86 2.33 11.75
N PHE A 47 16.22 1.75 10.74
CA PHE A 47 14.85 1.28 10.82
C PHE A 47 14.79 -0.25 10.80
N SER A 48 13.85 -0.80 11.56
CA SER A 48 13.45 -2.19 11.51
C SER A 48 12.26 -2.31 10.54
N VAL A 49 12.53 -2.74 9.30
CA VAL A 49 11.55 -2.73 8.20
C VAL A 49 10.83 -4.07 8.11
N PHE A 50 9.51 -4.04 8.16
CA PHE A 50 8.66 -5.21 8.06
C PHE A 50 7.74 -5.11 6.84
N VAL A 51 7.67 -6.19 6.05
CA VAL A 51 6.72 -6.28 4.93
C VAL A 51 5.90 -7.56 5.12
N PRO A 52 4.72 -7.50 5.77
CA PRO A 52 3.88 -8.68 5.97
C PRO A 52 3.29 -9.18 4.66
N VAL A 53 3.23 -10.50 4.50
CA VAL A 53 2.44 -11.14 3.44
C VAL A 53 0.97 -11.00 3.82
N LEU A 54 0.28 -10.10 3.16
CA LEU A 54 -1.15 -9.88 3.42
C LEU A 54 -1.96 -11.10 2.96
N PRO A 55 -2.90 -11.62 3.79
CA PRO A 55 -3.63 -12.87 3.47
C PRO A 55 -4.75 -12.66 2.45
N ILE A 56 -4.51 -11.82 1.43
CA ILE A 56 -5.51 -11.41 0.42
C ILE A 56 -6.15 -12.64 -0.24
N TYR A 57 -5.32 -13.63 -0.56
CA TYR A 57 -5.73 -14.81 -1.31
C TYR A 57 -5.97 -16.04 -0.43
N ASP A 58 -5.69 -15.97 0.87
CA ASP A 58 -5.85 -17.10 1.81
C ASP A 58 -7.14 -17.00 2.64
N LEU A 59 -7.70 -15.78 2.78
CA LEU A 59 -8.95 -15.58 3.50
C LEU A 59 -10.13 -16.34 2.86
N PRO A 60 -11.08 -16.86 3.68
CA PRO A 60 -12.37 -17.30 3.17
C PRO A 60 -13.07 -16.20 2.39
N VAL A 61 -13.79 -16.55 1.31
CA VAL A 61 -14.44 -15.57 0.42
C VAL A 61 -15.29 -14.56 1.20
N LEU A 62 -16.10 -15.00 2.16
CA LEU A 62 -16.97 -14.11 2.95
C LEU A 62 -16.22 -13.14 3.86
N ASN A 63 -14.96 -13.43 4.17
CA ASN A 63 -14.11 -12.61 5.04
C ASN A 63 -13.10 -11.75 4.26
N THR A 64 -13.15 -11.79 2.94
CA THR A 64 -12.24 -11.02 2.06
C THR A 64 -12.71 -9.57 1.96
N ASN A 65 -12.30 -8.75 2.91
CA ASN A 65 -12.60 -7.32 2.99
C ASN A 65 -11.48 -6.54 3.73
N LEU A 66 -11.46 -5.22 3.59
CA LEU A 66 -10.42 -4.35 4.16
C LEU A 66 -10.34 -4.43 5.69
N THR A 67 -11.48 -4.48 6.36
CA THR A 67 -11.51 -4.57 7.83
C THR A 67 -10.84 -5.86 8.33
N THR A 68 -10.99 -6.98 7.61
CA THR A 68 -10.32 -8.24 7.96
C THR A 68 -8.81 -8.13 7.74
N ILE A 69 -8.36 -7.48 6.66
CA ILE A 69 -6.94 -7.22 6.42
C ILE A 69 -6.38 -6.30 7.51
N ALA A 70 -7.09 -5.23 7.88
CA ALA A 70 -6.66 -4.34 8.96
C ALA A 70 -6.52 -5.08 10.31
N LYS A 71 -7.47 -5.95 10.65
CA LYS A 71 -7.37 -6.80 11.86
C LYS A 71 -6.17 -7.74 11.81
N PHE A 72 -5.84 -8.29 10.64
CA PHE A 72 -4.65 -9.12 10.46
C PHE A 72 -3.37 -8.30 10.70
N VAL A 73 -3.28 -7.08 10.14
CA VAL A 73 -2.11 -6.20 10.33
C VAL A 73 -2.01 -5.74 11.79
N ALA A 74 -3.13 -5.39 12.44
CA ALA A 74 -3.12 -5.07 13.87
C ALA A 74 -2.53 -6.21 14.70
N LYS A 75 -2.98 -7.43 14.46
CA LYS A 75 -2.49 -8.61 15.15
C LYS A 75 -1.02 -8.91 14.85
N PHE A 76 -0.58 -8.69 13.62
CA PHE A 76 0.83 -8.78 13.24
C PHE A 76 1.68 -7.80 14.04
N ILE A 77 1.27 -6.53 14.16
CA ILE A 77 1.98 -5.52 14.95
C ILE A 77 2.02 -5.91 16.42
N ASP A 78 0.89 -6.33 16.99
CA ASP A 78 0.81 -6.75 18.41
C ASP A 78 1.72 -7.95 18.74
N GLU A 79 1.72 -9.00 17.87
CA GLU A 79 2.39 -10.27 18.18
C GLU A 79 3.88 -10.31 17.74
N GLU A 80 4.23 -9.65 16.61
CA GLU A 80 5.59 -9.73 16.04
C GLU A 80 6.46 -8.50 16.35
N ILE A 81 5.86 -7.34 16.63
CA ILE A 81 6.59 -6.08 16.85
C ILE A 81 6.42 -5.59 18.30
N GLY A 82 5.20 -5.60 18.84
CA GLY A 82 4.89 -5.29 20.23
C GLY A 82 5.04 -3.83 20.65
N LYS A 83 5.10 -2.89 19.68
CA LYS A 83 5.18 -1.44 19.91
C LYS A 83 4.56 -0.68 18.74
N PRO A 84 4.18 0.62 18.91
CA PRO A 84 3.66 1.43 17.82
C PRO A 84 4.65 1.51 16.65
N VAL A 85 4.12 1.62 15.43
CA VAL A 85 4.91 1.57 14.19
C VAL A 85 4.60 2.76 13.28
N THR A 86 5.53 3.10 12.42
CA THR A 86 5.23 3.90 11.23
C THR A 86 4.70 2.96 10.15
N ILE A 87 3.48 3.22 9.65
CA ILE A 87 2.88 2.46 8.54
C ILE A 87 3.09 3.23 7.23
N VAL A 88 3.62 2.56 6.23
CA VAL A 88 3.65 3.06 4.84
C VAL A 88 2.71 2.21 4.00
N GLY A 89 1.64 2.81 3.50
CA GLY A 89 0.65 2.11 2.70
C GLY A 89 0.50 2.67 1.29
N ASN A 90 0.61 1.78 0.30
CA ASN A 90 0.27 2.10 -1.07
C ASN A 90 -1.13 1.59 -1.42
N SER A 91 -1.94 2.45 -2.05
CA SER A 91 -3.26 2.07 -2.58
C SER A 91 -4.15 1.42 -1.50
N MET A 92 -4.57 0.18 -1.66
CA MET A 92 -5.28 -0.61 -0.65
C MET A 92 -4.52 -0.66 0.68
N GLY A 93 -3.19 -0.75 0.66
CA GLY A 93 -2.36 -0.75 1.87
C GLY A 93 -2.47 0.56 2.66
N GLY A 94 -2.59 1.70 1.96
CA GLY A 94 -2.87 2.99 2.58
C GLY A 94 -4.26 3.03 3.23
N HIS A 95 -5.27 2.49 2.56
CA HIS A 95 -6.62 2.37 3.13
C HIS A 95 -6.63 1.50 4.40
N VAL A 96 -5.89 0.39 4.40
CA VAL A 96 -5.70 -0.43 5.61
C VAL A 96 -5.02 0.38 6.72
N GLY A 97 -4.02 1.19 6.39
CA GLY A 97 -3.38 2.13 7.33
C GLY A 97 -4.37 3.12 7.92
N LEU A 98 -5.24 3.74 7.10
CA LEU A 98 -6.31 4.64 7.56
C LEU A 98 -7.27 3.95 8.52
N ILE A 99 -7.68 2.71 8.23
CA ILE A 99 -8.54 1.92 9.13
C ILE A 99 -7.82 1.68 10.47
N LEU A 100 -6.54 1.35 10.46
CA LEU A 100 -5.77 1.12 11.68
C LEU A 100 -5.65 2.38 12.54
N THR A 101 -5.36 3.54 11.95
CA THR A 101 -5.25 4.79 12.71
C THR A 101 -6.53 5.19 13.42
N THR A 102 -7.68 4.77 12.91
CA THR A 102 -9.00 5.08 13.51
C THR A 102 -9.49 3.99 14.48
N THR A 103 -9.13 2.72 14.26
CA THR A 103 -9.61 1.59 15.07
C THR A 103 -8.61 1.11 16.12
N ARG A 104 -7.31 1.29 15.89
CA ARG A 104 -6.19 0.92 16.77
C ARG A 104 -5.12 2.01 16.76
N PRO A 105 -5.47 3.25 17.17
CA PRO A 105 -4.52 4.38 17.20
C PRO A 105 -3.31 4.12 18.10
N ASP A 106 -3.42 3.21 19.05
CA ASP A 106 -2.36 2.74 19.94
C ASP A 106 -1.21 2.02 19.19
N LEU A 107 -1.47 1.51 18.00
CA LEU A 107 -0.48 0.79 17.18
C LEU A 107 0.22 1.66 16.12
N VAL A 108 -0.28 2.88 15.88
CA VAL A 108 0.21 3.71 14.76
C VAL A 108 0.85 4.98 15.28
N GLU A 109 2.18 5.03 15.20
CA GLU A 109 2.97 6.21 15.55
C GLU A 109 2.88 7.28 14.45
N ASN A 110 3.08 6.86 13.19
CA ASN A 110 2.93 7.70 12.01
C ASN A 110 2.27 6.92 10.87
N LEU A 111 1.56 7.62 9.99
CA LEU A 111 0.98 7.04 8.79
C LEU A 111 1.54 7.72 7.53
N VAL A 112 1.96 6.93 6.55
CA VAL A 112 2.41 7.39 5.24
C VAL A 112 1.50 6.83 4.16
N LEU A 113 0.94 7.72 3.35
CA LEU A 113 -0.01 7.39 2.28
C LEU A 113 0.61 7.69 0.92
N THR A 114 0.57 6.72 0.01
CA THR A 114 0.96 6.91 -1.39
C THR A 114 -0.03 6.23 -2.31
N GLY A 115 -0.62 6.97 -3.24
CA GLY A 115 -1.68 6.45 -4.12
C GLY A 115 -2.84 5.81 -3.36
N SER A 116 -3.12 6.23 -2.10
CA SER A 116 -4.04 5.53 -1.20
C SER A 116 -5.49 5.59 -1.69
N SER A 117 -6.20 4.47 -1.58
CA SER A 117 -7.66 4.46 -1.60
C SER A 117 -8.23 4.92 -0.25
N GLY A 118 -9.55 5.16 -0.18
CA GLY A 118 -10.25 5.53 1.05
C GLY A 118 -11.25 6.67 0.91
N LEU A 119 -11.31 7.38 -0.23
CA LEU A 119 -12.26 8.48 -0.48
C LEU A 119 -13.11 8.28 -1.72
N TYR A 120 -12.51 8.26 -2.90
CA TYR A 120 -13.19 8.27 -4.19
C TYR A 120 -12.67 7.15 -5.08
N GLU A 121 -12.99 5.92 -4.76
CA GLU A 121 -12.66 4.81 -5.64
C GLU A 121 -13.59 4.83 -6.84
N ARG A 122 -13.01 5.04 -8.01
CA ARG A 122 -13.76 4.82 -9.26
C ARG A 122 -14.09 3.34 -9.36
N THR A 123 -15.34 3.04 -9.71
CA THR A 123 -15.72 1.67 -10.06
C THR A 123 -14.77 1.17 -11.14
N PHE A 124 -14.32 -0.07 -11.06
CA PHE A 124 -13.41 -0.66 -12.06
C PHE A 124 -13.97 -0.59 -13.49
N GLY A 125 -15.23 -0.19 -13.69
CA GLY A 125 -15.88 0.03 -14.97
C GLY A 125 -15.55 -1.05 -16.00
N ASP A 126 -15.33 -0.63 -17.24
CA ASP A 126 -14.88 -1.52 -18.34
C ASP A 126 -13.41 -1.95 -18.24
N SER A 127 -12.70 -1.54 -17.18
CA SER A 127 -11.28 -1.82 -16.96
C SER A 127 -11.00 -3.10 -16.19
N PHE A 128 -12.02 -3.97 -16.01
CA PHE A 128 -11.81 -5.28 -15.38
C PHE A 128 -10.82 -6.11 -16.20
N PRO A 129 -9.82 -6.76 -15.56
CA PRO A 129 -8.82 -7.54 -16.30
C PRO A 129 -9.48 -8.59 -17.17
N ARG A 130 -9.24 -8.55 -18.48
CA ARG A 130 -9.72 -9.56 -19.42
C ARG A 130 -8.86 -10.81 -19.26
N LYS A 131 -9.46 -11.89 -18.77
CA LYS A 131 -8.81 -13.21 -18.68
C LYS A 131 -8.24 -13.63 -20.03
N GLY A 132 -7.01 -14.15 -20.01
CA GLY A 132 -6.36 -14.70 -21.20
C GLY A 132 -5.78 -13.66 -22.17
N ASP A 133 -6.04 -12.38 -21.97
CA ASP A 133 -5.54 -11.29 -22.83
C ASP A 133 -4.31 -10.61 -22.17
N LYS A 134 -3.13 -11.17 -22.45
CA LYS A 134 -1.87 -10.69 -21.87
C LYS A 134 -1.54 -9.25 -22.32
N GLU A 135 -1.82 -8.91 -23.57
CA GLU A 135 -1.57 -7.56 -24.10
C GLU A 135 -2.45 -6.51 -23.41
N TYR A 136 -3.73 -6.84 -23.18
CA TYR A 136 -4.61 -5.98 -22.41
C TYR A 136 -4.11 -5.78 -20.98
N ILE A 137 -3.66 -6.86 -20.33
CA ILE A 137 -3.13 -6.80 -18.96
C ILE A 137 -1.84 -6.01 -18.91
N LYS A 138 -0.93 -6.18 -19.90
CA LYS A 138 0.29 -5.40 -20.03
C LYS A 138 -0.04 -3.92 -20.08
N LYS A 139 -0.91 -3.51 -21.02
CA LYS A 139 -1.35 -2.11 -21.14
C LYS A 139 -1.92 -1.56 -19.84
N LYS A 140 -2.73 -2.34 -19.10
CA LYS A 140 -3.30 -1.92 -17.81
C LYS A 140 -2.27 -1.83 -16.69
N THR A 141 -1.22 -2.64 -16.74
CA THR A 141 -0.11 -2.55 -15.80
C THR A 141 0.76 -1.33 -16.10
N GLU A 142 0.99 -1.04 -17.38
CA GLU A 142 1.70 0.17 -17.82
C GLU A 142 0.97 1.46 -17.41
N GLU A 143 -0.36 1.50 -17.48
CA GLU A 143 -1.19 2.65 -17.08
C GLU A 143 -1.08 3.02 -15.59
N VAL A 144 -0.53 2.15 -14.75
CA VAL A 144 -0.26 2.40 -13.32
C VAL A 144 0.89 3.38 -13.12
N PHE A 145 1.81 3.46 -14.08
CA PHE A 145 3.02 4.25 -14.03
C PHE A 145 2.95 5.43 -15.01
N PHE A 146 3.70 6.48 -14.74
CA PHE A 146 3.96 7.55 -15.72
C PHE A 146 4.94 7.04 -16.80
N ASP A 147 6.02 6.37 -16.36
CA ASP A 147 6.93 5.67 -17.26
C ASP A 147 6.48 4.21 -17.45
N PRO A 148 5.92 3.84 -18.60
CA PRO A 148 5.42 2.49 -18.84
C PRO A 148 6.53 1.41 -18.78
N THR A 149 7.80 1.78 -18.88
CA THR A 149 8.93 0.82 -18.81
C THR A 149 9.12 0.22 -17.41
N ILE A 150 8.56 0.84 -16.37
CA ILE A 150 8.53 0.29 -14.99
C ILE A 150 7.69 -0.99 -14.92
N ALA A 151 6.72 -1.14 -15.82
CA ALA A 151 5.93 -2.36 -15.96
C ALA A 151 6.74 -3.45 -16.70
N THR A 152 7.75 -4.01 -16.02
CA THR A 152 8.59 -5.06 -16.58
C THR A 152 7.78 -6.29 -16.99
N ASP A 153 8.32 -7.12 -17.89
CA ASP A 153 7.65 -8.35 -18.32
C ASP A 153 7.38 -9.29 -17.13
N GLU A 154 8.27 -9.32 -16.12
CA GLU A 154 8.08 -10.10 -14.90
C GLU A 154 6.87 -9.60 -14.10
N LEU A 155 6.72 -8.27 -13.94
CA LEU A 155 5.57 -7.69 -13.25
C LEU A 155 4.27 -7.97 -14.00
N VAL A 156 4.29 -7.84 -15.33
CA VAL A 156 3.15 -8.18 -16.19
C VAL A 156 2.78 -9.66 -16.04
N ASP A 157 3.77 -10.58 -15.99
CA ASP A 157 3.54 -12.00 -15.82
C ASP A 157 2.95 -12.34 -14.45
N GLU A 158 3.40 -11.67 -13.38
CA GLU A 158 2.82 -11.81 -12.04
C GLU A 158 1.34 -11.39 -12.04
N VAL A 159 1.01 -10.22 -12.59
CA VAL A 159 -0.37 -9.72 -12.70
C VAL A 159 -1.22 -10.64 -13.59
N PHE A 160 -0.67 -11.11 -14.72
CA PHE A 160 -1.35 -12.04 -15.62
C PHE A 160 -1.70 -13.35 -14.93
N ALA A 161 -0.75 -13.96 -14.20
CA ALA A 161 -0.97 -15.19 -13.45
C ALA A 161 -2.04 -14.99 -12.37
N LEU A 162 -2.02 -13.87 -11.66
CA LEU A 162 -2.99 -13.54 -10.64
C LEU A 162 -4.41 -13.40 -11.20
N VAL A 163 -4.56 -12.67 -12.30
CA VAL A 163 -5.86 -12.41 -12.95
C VAL A 163 -6.46 -13.69 -13.53
N ASN A 164 -5.60 -14.60 -14.03
CA ASN A 164 -6.05 -15.87 -14.61
C ASN A 164 -6.38 -16.93 -13.57
N ASP A 165 -5.93 -16.79 -12.33
CA ASP A 165 -6.41 -17.63 -11.22
C ASP A 165 -7.83 -17.20 -10.83
N ARG A 166 -8.79 -18.13 -10.97
CA ARG A 166 -10.21 -17.84 -10.73
C ARG A 166 -10.48 -17.35 -9.31
N MET A 167 -9.87 -17.97 -8.31
CA MET A 167 -10.14 -17.63 -6.91
C MET A 167 -9.45 -16.33 -6.51
N LYS A 168 -8.23 -16.11 -6.97
CA LYS A 168 -7.53 -14.82 -6.75
C LYS A 168 -8.28 -13.67 -7.42
N GLY A 169 -8.74 -13.84 -8.64
CA GLY A 169 -9.57 -12.85 -9.34
C GLY A 169 -10.84 -12.49 -8.56
N ILE A 170 -11.59 -13.49 -8.05
CA ILE A 170 -12.79 -13.25 -7.23
C ILE A 170 -12.44 -12.44 -5.98
N LYS A 171 -11.38 -12.81 -5.24
CA LYS A 171 -10.96 -12.13 -4.01
C LYS A 171 -10.47 -10.70 -4.30
N THR A 172 -9.77 -10.49 -5.41
CA THR A 172 -9.40 -9.15 -5.89
C THR A 172 -10.63 -8.26 -6.08
N VAL A 173 -11.67 -8.77 -6.75
CA VAL A 173 -12.94 -8.03 -6.94
C VAL A 173 -13.61 -7.72 -5.61
N MET A 174 -13.61 -8.66 -4.68
CA MET A 174 -14.25 -8.47 -3.37
C MET A 174 -13.54 -7.38 -2.57
N LEU A 175 -12.21 -7.37 -2.56
CA LEU A 175 -11.44 -6.32 -1.89
C LEU A 175 -11.65 -4.96 -2.54
N ALA A 176 -11.66 -4.89 -3.86
CA ALA A 176 -11.96 -3.67 -4.59
C ALA A 176 -13.36 -3.13 -4.25
N ARG A 177 -14.37 -4.00 -4.23
CA ARG A 177 -15.73 -3.63 -3.79
C ARG A 177 -15.78 -3.21 -2.32
N SER A 178 -14.96 -3.83 -1.47
CA SER A 178 -14.83 -3.44 -0.07
C SER A 178 -14.25 -2.03 0.05
N ALA A 179 -13.22 -1.68 -0.75
CA ALA A 179 -12.64 -0.34 -0.78
C ALA A 179 -13.68 0.71 -1.21
N ILE A 180 -14.41 0.46 -2.30
CA ILE A 180 -15.47 1.36 -2.80
C ILE A 180 -16.57 1.62 -1.74
N LYS A 181 -16.91 0.59 -0.95
CA LYS A 181 -17.96 0.72 0.08
C LYS A 181 -17.48 1.38 1.37
N HIS A 182 -16.19 1.32 1.63
CA HIS A 182 -15.60 1.79 2.88
C HIS A 182 -14.99 3.20 2.68
N ASN A 183 -15.85 4.21 2.67
CA ASN A 183 -15.41 5.60 2.55
C ASN A 183 -14.99 6.16 3.90
N MET A 184 -13.79 6.71 3.99
CA MET A 184 -13.17 7.21 5.22
C MET A 184 -13.40 8.71 5.47
N LEU A 185 -14.15 9.41 4.61
CA LEU A 185 -14.29 10.88 4.67
C LEU A 185 -14.66 11.38 6.07
N ASN A 186 -15.59 10.68 6.73
CA ASN A 186 -16.06 11.07 8.07
C ASN A 186 -15.08 10.68 9.19
N ASP A 187 -14.13 9.81 8.90
CA ASP A 187 -13.15 9.29 9.86
C ASP A 187 -11.83 10.05 9.81
N LEU A 188 -11.47 10.63 8.64
CA LEU A 188 -10.21 11.37 8.46
C LEU A 188 -9.98 12.47 9.51
N PRO A 189 -10.98 13.27 9.93
CA PRO A 189 -10.79 14.30 10.97
C PRO A 189 -10.43 13.73 12.36
N ASN A 190 -10.63 12.44 12.59
CA ASN A 190 -10.34 11.76 13.85
C ASN A 190 -8.92 11.20 13.91
N ILE A 191 -8.15 11.23 12.83
CA ILE A 191 -6.76 10.79 12.78
C ILE A 191 -5.90 11.76 13.57
N LYS A 192 -5.19 11.24 14.58
CA LYS A 192 -4.39 12.06 15.52
C LYS A 192 -2.89 11.96 15.29
N CYS A 193 -2.41 10.83 14.76
CA CYS A 193 -0.99 10.67 14.47
C CYS A 193 -0.57 11.59 13.31
N PRO A 194 0.72 11.94 13.21
CA PRO A 194 1.26 12.60 12.03
C PRO A 194 1.04 11.76 10.76
N VAL A 195 0.67 12.43 9.66
CA VAL A 195 0.44 11.77 8.36
C VAL A 195 1.31 12.42 7.28
N CYS A 196 2.08 11.60 6.59
CA CYS A 196 2.81 12.00 5.39
C CYS A 196 2.06 11.50 4.15
N ILE A 197 1.75 12.39 3.22
CA ILE A 197 1.10 12.06 1.97
C ILE A 197 2.12 12.32 0.86
N ILE A 198 2.61 11.25 0.20
CA ILE A 198 3.56 11.35 -0.93
C ILE A 198 2.87 10.79 -2.17
N TRP A 199 2.70 11.62 -3.19
CA TRP A 199 1.84 11.27 -4.32
C TRP A 199 2.43 11.63 -5.67
N GLY A 200 2.24 10.76 -6.65
CA GLY A 200 2.57 11.06 -8.05
C GLY A 200 1.58 12.05 -8.67
N LYS A 201 2.07 13.10 -9.29
CA LYS A 201 1.20 14.11 -9.94
C LYS A 201 0.37 13.54 -11.09
N GLN A 202 0.83 12.45 -11.70
CA GLN A 202 0.20 11.80 -12.83
C GLN A 202 -0.47 10.47 -12.46
N ASP A 203 -0.86 10.31 -11.18
CA ASP A 203 -1.59 9.12 -10.74
C ASP A 203 -2.99 9.03 -11.40
N ASN A 204 -3.15 8.07 -12.31
CA ASN A 204 -4.39 7.81 -13.02
C ASN A 204 -5.30 6.78 -12.32
N VAL A 205 -4.80 6.11 -11.26
CA VAL A 205 -5.56 5.11 -10.48
C VAL A 205 -6.30 5.77 -9.33
N THR A 206 -5.57 6.49 -8.49
CA THR A 206 -6.12 7.38 -7.46
C THR A 206 -5.69 8.80 -7.76
N PRO A 207 -6.56 9.61 -8.39
CA PRO A 207 -6.18 10.92 -8.92
C PRO A 207 -5.66 11.88 -7.84
N PRO A 208 -4.83 12.88 -8.21
CA PRO A 208 -4.23 13.85 -7.29
C PRO A 208 -5.22 14.56 -6.37
N GLU A 209 -6.47 14.73 -6.80
CA GLU A 209 -7.55 15.34 -6.00
C GLU A 209 -7.80 14.56 -4.71
N VAL A 210 -7.58 13.24 -4.73
CA VAL A 210 -7.71 12.39 -3.53
C VAL A 210 -6.68 12.78 -2.48
N ALA A 211 -5.42 13.01 -2.89
CA ALA A 211 -4.35 13.45 -1.99
C ALA A 211 -4.63 14.84 -1.41
N ILE A 212 -5.15 15.77 -2.23
CA ILE A 212 -5.55 17.11 -1.80
C ILE A 212 -6.64 17.04 -0.74
N ASP A 213 -7.66 16.23 -0.97
CA ASP A 213 -8.76 16.09 -0.01
C ASP A 213 -8.31 15.34 1.26
N MET A 214 -7.48 14.31 1.15
CA MET A 214 -6.88 13.69 2.34
C MET A 214 -6.10 14.71 3.17
N ASN A 215 -5.25 15.52 2.56
CA ASN A 215 -4.49 16.55 3.26
C ASN A 215 -5.39 17.64 3.88
N LYS A 216 -6.51 17.94 3.24
CA LYS A 216 -7.48 18.92 3.75
C LYS A 216 -8.24 18.39 4.98
N PHE A 217 -8.59 17.11 5.00
CA PHE A 217 -9.45 16.54 6.04
C PHE A 217 -8.67 15.87 7.18
N ILE A 218 -7.39 15.54 7.00
CA ILE A 218 -6.53 14.99 8.06
C ILE A 218 -5.82 16.16 8.76
N PRO A 219 -6.06 16.41 10.06
CA PRO A 219 -5.61 17.64 10.74
C PRO A 219 -4.09 17.80 10.81
N ASN A 220 -3.34 16.69 10.95
CA ASN A 220 -1.88 16.68 11.09
C ASN A 220 -1.24 15.95 9.91
N SER A 221 -1.37 16.53 8.72
CA SER A 221 -0.85 15.94 7.49
C SER A 221 0.01 16.90 6.69
N ASP A 222 1.06 16.37 6.08
CA ASP A 222 1.96 17.06 5.15
C ASP A 222 1.86 16.38 3.78
N LEU A 223 1.69 17.18 2.71
CA LEU A 223 1.54 16.68 1.33
C LEU A 223 2.78 17.00 0.48
N TYR A 224 3.35 15.98 -0.12
CA TYR A 224 4.49 16.03 -1.02
C TYR A 224 4.11 15.47 -2.39
N TRP A 225 4.53 16.15 -3.45
CA TRP A 225 4.31 15.76 -4.83
C TRP A 225 5.59 15.25 -5.47
N ILE A 226 5.48 14.14 -6.19
CA ILE A 226 6.53 13.66 -7.10
C ILE A 226 6.04 13.88 -8.52
N ASP A 227 6.85 14.57 -9.33
CA ASP A 227 6.55 14.86 -10.73
C ASP A 227 6.95 13.70 -11.64
N GLU A 228 6.35 13.62 -12.83
CA GLU A 228 6.57 12.51 -13.76
C GLU A 228 6.47 11.15 -13.05
N CYS A 229 5.40 10.97 -12.29
CA CYS A 229 5.18 9.82 -11.42
C CYS A 229 3.70 9.45 -11.35
N GLY A 230 3.42 8.16 -11.49
CA GLY A 230 2.09 7.57 -11.42
C GLY A 230 1.72 7.08 -10.02
N HIS A 231 1.00 5.95 -9.98
CA HIS A 231 0.35 5.41 -8.77
C HIS A 231 1.30 4.76 -7.75
N ALA A 232 2.41 4.21 -8.21
CA ALA A 232 3.34 3.48 -7.35
C ALA A 232 4.66 4.24 -7.19
N ALA A 233 4.60 5.42 -6.56
CA ALA A 233 5.73 6.35 -6.44
C ALA A 233 6.99 5.71 -5.83
N MET A 234 6.82 4.79 -4.87
CA MET A 234 7.92 4.07 -4.24
C MET A 234 8.63 3.06 -5.18
N MET A 235 8.01 2.72 -6.31
CA MET A 235 8.60 1.89 -7.38
C MET A 235 9.18 2.74 -8.50
N GLU A 236 8.48 3.80 -8.88
CA GLU A 236 8.79 4.60 -10.07
C GLU A 236 9.86 5.65 -9.80
N LYS A 237 9.84 6.29 -8.63
CA LYS A 237 10.82 7.31 -8.19
C LYS A 237 11.37 6.96 -6.79
N PRO A 238 11.98 5.78 -6.63
CA PRO A 238 12.31 5.24 -5.31
C PRO A 238 13.28 6.11 -4.50
N GLU A 239 14.27 6.75 -5.15
CA GLU A 239 15.24 7.59 -4.47
C GLU A 239 14.55 8.83 -3.90
N GLU A 240 13.77 9.55 -4.71
CA GLU A 240 13.05 10.75 -4.31
C GLU A 240 12.01 10.43 -3.22
N PHE A 241 11.26 9.35 -3.39
CA PHE A 241 10.29 8.88 -2.39
C PHE A 241 10.95 8.60 -1.03
N ASN A 242 12.04 7.85 -1.04
CA ASN A 242 12.74 7.45 0.18
C ASN A 242 13.35 8.67 0.90
N GLU A 243 13.92 9.63 0.16
CA GLU A 243 14.48 10.84 0.74
C GLU A 243 13.41 11.76 1.35
N ILE A 244 12.28 11.94 0.68
CA ILE A 244 11.15 12.72 1.22
C ILE A 244 10.69 12.08 2.52
N LEU A 245 10.44 10.77 2.52
CA LEU A 245 9.96 10.06 3.69
C LEU A 245 10.96 10.09 4.84
N HIS A 246 12.24 9.85 4.57
CA HIS A 246 13.29 9.84 5.60
C HIS A 246 13.39 11.22 6.28
N LYS A 247 13.48 12.30 5.49
CA LYS A 247 13.52 13.67 6.01
C LYS A 247 12.26 14.01 6.82
N TRP A 248 11.10 13.52 6.38
CA TRP A 248 9.85 13.76 7.11
C TRP A 248 9.85 13.06 8.46
N ILE A 249 10.28 11.78 8.54
CA ILE A 249 10.33 11.04 9.81
C ILE A 249 11.32 11.67 10.79
N GLU A 250 12.51 12.13 10.32
CA GLU A 250 13.51 12.77 11.17
C GLU A 250 13.03 14.07 11.82
N ASN A 251 11.98 14.69 11.28
CA ASN A 251 11.41 15.95 11.78
C ASN A 251 10.14 15.76 12.64
N LYS A 252 9.75 14.53 12.94
CA LYS A 252 8.59 14.20 13.80
C LYS A 252 9.00 13.62 15.12
#